data_0f756412ac8e5c9193ce0d4eec0ad356
#
_entry.id   0f756412ac8e5c9193ce0d4eec0ad356
#
_cell.length_a   1.000
_cell.length_b   1.000
_cell.length_c   1.000
_cell.angle_alpha   90.00
_cell.angle_beta   90.00
_cell.angle_gamma   90.00
#
_symmetry.space_group_name_H-M   'P 1'
#
loop_
_entity.id
_entity.type
_entity.pdbx_description
1 polymer ?
#
loop_
_entity_poly.entity_id
_entity_poly.type
_entity_poly.pdbx_seq_one_letter_code
_entity_poly.pdbx_strand_id
1 'polypeptide(L)'
;MKLTVAIVDDDPRYRSSLAHAVLSAPDMALLGVADDLESGRALLDSKQPEVLLVDLGLPSGSGMELIQHAAEHLPACDVMVITVFGDERHVIASIEAGATGYLLKDASNGELADHIRALHAGGSPISPVIARQLLTRFATPNLPVQPVLESLDEIPTELSPQEHKVLLMSSKGHTYEEIAQAMGVSRQTVLTYVKRTYRKLQVHGKVEAIVKAQRAGLIAR
;
A
#
# COMPACT_ATOMS: atom_id res chain seq x y z
N MET A 1 28.45 5.02 7.89
CA MET A 1 27.21 5.78 8.14
C MET A 1 26.07 4.78 8.13
N LYS A 2 25.04 4.90 8.94
CA LYS A 2 23.88 3.98 8.88
C LYS A 2 22.87 4.51 7.87
N LEU A 3 22.28 3.62 7.07
CA LEU A 3 21.22 3.95 6.14
C LEU A 3 19.97 4.43 6.90
N THR A 4 19.52 5.61 6.61
CA THR A 4 18.41 6.26 7.33
C THR A 4 17.06 5.95 6.67
N VAL A 5 16.10 5.48 7.48
CA VAL A 5 14.80 5.00 7.02
C VAL A 5 13.67 5.73 7.75
N ALA A 6 12.65 6.16 7.02
CA ALA A 6 11.37 6.63 7.55
C ALA A 6 10.24 5.69 7.11
N ILE A 7 9.19 5.57 7.92
CA ILE A 7 8.06 4.68 7.68
C ILE A 7 6.75 5.46 7.82
N VAL A 8 5.86 5.32 6.83
CA VAL A 8 4.50 5.89 6.88
C VAL A 8 3.50 4.79 6.55
N ASP A 9 2.69 4.39 7.54
CA ASP A 9 1.71 3.31 7.42
C ASP A 9 0.62 3.49 8.48
N ASP A 10 -0.64 3.40 8.16
CA ASP A 10 -1.76 3.59 9.09
C ASP A 10 -2.01 2.40 10.00
N ASP A 11 -1.61 1.18 9.58
CA ASP A 11 -1.75 -0.02 10.41
C ASP A 11 -0.66 -0.06 11.50
N PRO A 12 -1.00 0.14 12.80
CA PRO A 12 -0.01 0.21 13.87
C PRO A 12 0.77 -1.10 14.06
N ARG A 13 0.18 -2.25 13.73
CA ARG A 13 0.86 -3.55 13.85
C ARG A 13 1.87 -3.72 12.72
N TYR A 14 1.47 -3.39 11.50
CA TYR A 14 2.35 -3.50 10.35
C TYR A 14 3.49 -2.48 10.45
N ARG A 15 3.18 -1.23 10.80
CA ARG A 15 4.17 -0.18 11.08
C ARG A 15 5.19 -0.61 12.14
N SER A 16 4.74 -1.23 13.25
CA SER A 16 5.63 -1.77 14.28
C SER A 16 6.51 -2.91 13.77
N SER A 17 5.97 -3.77 12.89
CA SER A 17 6.74 -4.86 12.28
C SER A 17 7.82 -4.34 11.33
N LEU A 18 7.52 -3.32 10.51
CA LEU A 18 8.50 -2.65 9.65
C LEU A 18 9.59 -1.96 10.50
N ALA A 19 9.19 -1.23 11.55
CA ALA A 19 10.11 -0.57 12.45
C ALA A 19 11.05 -1.57 13.14
N HIS A 20 10.52 -2.72 13.59
CA HIS A 20 11.33 -3.79 14.18
C HIS A 20 12.35 -4.36 13.18
N ALA A 21 11.96 -4.60 11.93
CA ALA A 21 12.86 -5.08 10.90
C ALA A 21 14.02 -4.10 10.63
N VAL A 22 13.72 -2.80 10.53
CA VAL A 22 14.73 -1.74 10.36
C VAL A 22 15.66 -1.65 11.57
N LEU A 23 15.12 -1.65 12.80
CA LEU A 23 15.90 -1.55 14.03
C LEU A 23 16.77 -2.77 14.30
N SER A 24 16.37 -3.94 13.80
CA SER A 24 17.14 -5.19 13.91
C SER A 24 18.34 -5.24 12.95
N ALA A 25 18.37 -4.39 11.92
CA ALA A 25 19.47 -4.30 10.97
C ALA A 25 20.57 -3.35 11.50
N PRO A 26 21.81 -3.84 11.74
CA PRO A 26 22.86 -3.05 12.40
C PRO A 26 23.36 -1.86 11.55
N ASP A 27 23.15 -1.93 10.26
CA ASP A 27 23.55 -0.93 9.24
C ASP A 27 22.46 0.10 8.95
N MET A 28 21.29 0.01 9.60
CA MET A 28 20.16 0.93 9.41
C MET A 28 19.86 1.78 10.64
N ALA A 29 19.19 2.90 10.44
CA ALA A 29 18.71 3.79 11.50
C ALA A 29 17.29 4.26 11.16
N LEU A 30 16.33 3.96 12.02
CA LEU A 30 14.97 4.46 11.91
C LEU A 30 14.92 5.92 12.37
N LEU A 31 14.58 6.84 11.48
CA LEU A 31 14.45 8.28 11.78
C LEU A 31 13.10 8.64 12.39
N GLY A 32 12.07 7.89 12.06
CA GLY A 32 10.73 8.08 12.59
C GLY A 32 9.68 7.23 11.89
N VAL A 33 8.49 7.27 12.46
CA VAL A 33 7.29 6.62 11.92
C VAL A 33 6.14 7.62 11.92
N ALA A 34 5.26 7.51 10.95
CA ALA A 34 4.04 8.31 10.84
C ALA A 34 2.85 7.41 10.46
N ASP A 35 1.62 7.86 10.70
CA ASP A 35 0.41 7.09 10.46
C ASP A 35 -0.61 7.78 9.55
N ASP A 36 -0.31 8.99 9.11
CA ASP A 36 -1.12 9.74 8.18
C ASP A 36 -0.28 10.60 7.22
N LEU A 37 -0.94 11.27 6.30
CA LEU A 37 -0.30 12.10 5.29
C LEU A 37 0.42 13.31 5.89
N GLU A 38 -0.17 14.00 6.86
CA GLU A 38 0.35 15.22 7.45
C GLU A 38 1.62 14.95 8.27
N SER A 39 1.55 13.98 9.17
CA SER A 39 2.70 13.55 9.98
C SER A 39 3.80 12.94 9.11
N GLY A 40 3.44 12.23 8.03
CA GLY A 40 4.38 11.70 7.04
C GLY A 40 5.15 12.81 6.33
N ARG A 41 4.47 13.85 5.86
CA ARG A 41 5.10 15.03 5.23
C ARG A 41 6.03 15.76 6.20
N ALA A 42 5.57 16.02 7.42
CA ALA A 42 6.39 16.67 8.45
C ALA A 42 7.65 15.83 8.80
N LEU A 43 7.53 14.50 8.80
CA LEU A 43 8.66 13.59 9.00
C LEU A 43 9.68 13.70 7.87
N LEU A 44 9.24 13.72 6.60
CA LEU A 44 10.10 13.88 5.43
C LEU A 44 10.84 15.22 5.46
N ASP A 45 10.13 16.31 5.68
CA ASP A 45 10.69 17.67 5.68
C ASP A 45 11.73 17.87 6.80
N SER A 46 11.45 17.33 7.99
CA SER A 46 12.32 17.52 9.15
C SER A 46 13.50 16.56 9.23
N LYS A 47 13.39 15.35 8.69
CA LYS A 47 14.40 14.28 8.87
C LYS A 47 15.16 13.92 7.60
N GLN A 48 14.60 14.19 6.42
CA GLN A 48 15.23 13.93 5.12
C GLN A 48 15.84 12.51 5.04
N PRO A 49 15.03 11.44 5.12
CA PRO A 49 15.53 10.07 5.11
C PRO A 49 16.13 9.72 3.74
N GLU A 50 17.07 8.75 3.74
CA GLU A 50 17.60 8.17 2.50
C GLU A 50 16.62 7.15 1.89
N VAL A 51 15.78 6.52 2.73
CA VAL A 51 14.72 5.60 2.27
C VAL A 51 13.40 5.89 2.96
N LEU A 52 12.34 6.03 2.18
CA LEU A 52 10.96 6.11 2.63
C LEU A 52 10.24 4.78 2.36
N LEU A 53 9.67 4.17 3.39
CA LEU A 53 8.69 3.07 3.27
C LEU A 53 7.30 3.68 3.43
N VAL A 54 6.44 3.55 2.42
CA VAL A 54 5.12 4.22 2.41
C VAL A 54 4.00 3.28 2.01
N ASP A 55 2.89 3.28 2.77
CA ASP A 55 1.63 2.70 2.30
C ASP A 55 0.85 3.72 1.47
N LEU A 56 0.13 3.23 0.47
CA LEU A 56 -0.77 4.05 -0.37
C LEU A 56 -2.08 4.38 0.34
N GLY A 57 -2.54 3.52 1.26
CA GLY A 57 -3.83 3.61 1.92
C GLY A 57 -3.81 4.40 3.22
N LEU A 58 -3.50 5.69 3.20
CA LEU A 58 -3.47 6.53 4.39
C LEU A 58 -4.85 7.14 4.73
N PRO A 59 -5.18 7.38 6.01
CA PRO A 59 -6.50 7.85 6.45
C PRO A 59 -6.89 9.23 5.91
N SER A 60 -5.93 10.15 5.78
CA SER A 60 -6.15 11.56 5.44
C SER A 60 -5.84 11.90 3.98
N GLY A 61 -5.54 10.88 3.15
CA GLY A 61 -5.17 11.09 1.75
C GLY A 61 -4.56 9.84 1.13
N SER A 62 -3.73 10.00 0.13
CA SER A 62 -3.03 8.90 -0.52
C SER A 62 -1.53 8.99 -0.26
N GLY A 63 -0.89 7.86 0.05
CA GLY A 63 0.57 7.79 0.10
C GLY A 63 1.25 8.23 -1.20
N MET A 64 0.51 8.29 -2.30
CA MET A 64 0.95 8.85 -3.58
C MET A 64 1.45 10.29 -3.44
N GLU A 65 0.79 11.10 -2.59
CA GLU A 65 1.18 12.48 -2.34
C GLU A 65 2.55 12.58 -1.62
N LEU A 66 2.87 11.61 -0.76
CA LEU A 66 4.19 11.53 -0.13
C LEU A 66 5.27 11.09 -1.11
N ILE A 67 4.94 10.20 -2.05
CA ILE A 67 5.86 9.79 -3.12
C ILE A 67 6.22 10.98 -3.99
N GLN A 68 5.22 11.74 -4.45
CA GLN A 68 5.43 12.96 -5.24
C GLN A 68 6.22 14.01 -4.46
N HIS A 69 5.87 14.25 -3.18
CA HIS A 69 6.58 15.16 -2.32
C HIS A 69 8.06 14.78 -2.15
N ALA A 70 8.35 13.50 -1.94
CA ALA A 70 9.73 13.01 -1.85
C ALA A 70 10.48 13.20 -3.18
N ALA A 71 9.87 12.87 -4.31
CA ALA A 71 10.48 13.03 -5.63
C ALA A 71 10.81 14.49 -5.96
N GLU A 72 9.95 15.43 -5.55
CA GLU A 72 10.12 16.86 -5.81
C GLU A 72 11.13 17.54 -4.87
N HIS A 73 11.15 17.17 -3.58
CA HIS A 73 11.87 17.90 -2.54
C HIS A 73 13.07 17.14 -1.98
N LEU A 74 13.11 15.81 -2.13
CA LEU A 74 14.14 14.93 -1.57
C LEU A 74 14.69 13.97 -2.66
N PRO A 75 15.34 14.47 -3.71
CA PRO A 75 15.75 13.65 -4.87
C PRO A 75 16.76 12.54 -4.53
N ALA A 76 17.36 12.58 -3.34
CA ALA A 76 18.23 11.52 -2.83
C ALA A 76 17.50 10.48 -1.97
N CYS A 77 16.19 10.62 -1.78
CA CYS A 77 15.37 9.69 -1.01
C CYS A 77 14.78 8.62 -1.94
N ASP A 78 15.19 7.39 -1.76
CA ASP A 78 14.58 6.25 -2.43
C ASP A 78 13.21 5.94 -1.81
N VAL A 79 12.20 5.71 -2.65
CA VAL A 79 10.84 5.46 -2.16
C VAL A 79 10.40 4.04 -2.47
N MET A 80 10.12 3.27 -1.42
CA MET A 80 9.54 1.93 -1.52
C MET A 80 8.09 1.91 -1.06
N VAL A 81 7.19 1.63 -1.97
CA VAL A 81 5.79 1.39 -1.65
C VAL A 81 5.62 0.02 -1.00
N ILE A 82 4.94 -0.03 0.13
CA ILE A 82 4.58 -1.28 0.82
C ILE A 82 3.08 -1.25 1.09
N THR A 83 2.31 -1.99 0.30
CA THR A 83 0.86 -1.84 0.31
C THR A 83 0.11 -3.15 0.05
N VAL A 84 -1.17 -3.16 0.35
CA VAL A 84 -2.08 -4.26 -0.05
C VAL A 84 -2.53 -4.14 -1.50
N PHE A 85 -2.36 -2.98 -2.13
CA PHE A 85 -2.76 -2.76 -3.51
C PHE A 85 -1.74 -3.39 -4.47
N GLY A 86 -2.17 -4.32 -5.29
CA GLY A 86 -1.32 -5.00 -6.27
C GLY A 86 -1.88 -4.93 -7.68
N ASP A 87 -2.82 -4.03 -7.93
CA ASP A 87 -3.34 -3.81 -9.28
C ASP A 87 -2.44 -2.86 -10.08
N GLU A 88 -2.48 -3.04 -11.38
CA GLU A 88 -1.60 -2.36 -12.34
C GLU A 88 -1.67 -0.83 -12.25
N ARG A 89 -2.85 -0.27 -11.98
CA ARG A 89 -3.04 1.19 -11.95
C ARG A 89 -2.26 1.82 -10.79
N HIS A 90 -2.36 1.24 -9.60
CA HIS A 90 -1.61 1.72 -8.44
C HIS A 90 -0.10 1.58 -8.63
N VAL A 91 0.34 0.45 -9.20
CA VAL A 91 1.76 0.21 -9.46
C VAL A 91 2.33 1.27 -10.40
N ILE A 92 1.67 1.47 -11.56
CA ILE A 92 2.14 2.42 -12.57
C ILE A 92 2.12 3.84 -12.04
N ALA A 93 1.00 4.25 -11.43
CA ALA A 93 0.87 5.59 -10.86
C ALA A 93 1.95 5.86 -9.80
N SER A 94 2.30 4.86 -8.97
CA SER A 94 3.37 5.00 -7.97
C SER A 94 4.75 5.18 -8.62
N ILE A 95 5.04 4.41 -9.67
CA ILE A 95 6.30 4.53 -10.41
C ILE A 95 6.38 5.90 -11.11
N GLU A 96 5.30 6.33 -11.76
CA GLU A 96 5.21 7.65 -12.39
C GLU A 96 5.34 8.80 -11.38
N ALA A 97 4.87 8.59 -10.15
CA ALA A 97 5.02 9.55 -9.05
C ALA A 97 6.43 9.59 -8.45
N GLY A 98 7.31 8.62 -8.77
CA GLY A 98 8.70 8.59 -8.32
C GLY A 98 9.06 7.42 -7.39
N ALA A 99 8.18 6.44 -7.17
CA ALA A 99 8.53 5.25 -6.42
C ALA A 99 9.57 4.41 -7.16
N THR A 100 10.61 3.97 -6.44
CA THR A 100 11.71 3.16 -6.96
C THR A 100 11.62 1.68 -6.57
N GLY A 101 10.73 1.32 -5.62
CA GLY A 101 10.41 -0.05 -5.24
C GLY A 101 8.93 -0.26 -4.93
N TYR A 102 8.44 -1.52 -5.06
CA TYR A 102 7.04 -1.83 -4.82
C TYR A 102 6.84 -3.24 -4.25
N LEU A 103 6.46 -3.33 -2.98
CA LEU A 103 6.22 -4.59 -2.29
C LEU A 103 4.76 -4.71 -1.85
N LEU A 104 4.24 -5.92 -1.91
CA LEU A 104 2.94 -6.23 -1.32
C LEU A 104 3.10 -6.59 0.17
N LYS A 105 2.14 -6.18 1.01
CA LYS A 105 2.12 -6.49 2.46
C LYS A 105 1.98 -7.99 2.79
N ASP A 106 1.98 -8.86 1.79
CA ASP A 106 2.01 -10.32 1.92
C ASP A 106 3.43 -10.92 1.85
N ALA A 107 4.43 -10.11 1.47
CA ALA A 107 5.83 -10.51 1.50
C ALA A 107 6.31 -10.74 2.95
N SER A 108 7.15 -11.75 3.16
CA SER A 108 7.72 -12.03 4.47
C SER A 108 8.60 -10.84 4.91
N ASN A 109 8.34 -10.29 6.10
CA ASN A 109 9.14 -9.19 6.65
C ASN A 109 10.61 -9.57 6.91
N GLY A 110 10.96 -10.86 6.82
CA GLY A 110 12.33 -11.33 7.03
C GLY A 110 13.34 -10.84 5.97
N GLU A 111 12.86 -10.45 4.80
CA GLU A 111 13.67 -9.97 3.68
C GLU A 111 13.64 -8.44 3.51
N LEU A 112 12.90 -7.72 4.38
CA LEU A 112 12.72 -6.27 4.22
C LEU A 112 14.04 -5.51 4.24
N ALA A 113 14.94 -5.86 5.15
CA ALA A 113 16.25 -5.20 5.23
C ALA A 113 17.07 -5.39 3.95
N ASP A 114 16.99 -6.56 3.32
CA ASP A 114 17.67 -6.83 2.05
C ASP A 114 17.03 -6.05 0.90
N HIS A 115 15.72 -5.92 0.88
CA HIS A 115 15.02 -5.06 -0.08
C HIS A 115 15.39 -3.58 0.08
N ILE A 116 15.50 -3.07 1.31
CA ILE A 116 15.94 -1.70 1.58
C ILE A 116 17.37 -1.49 1.08
N ARG A 117 18.30 -2.43 1.33
CA ARG A 117 19.68 -2.37 0.81
C ARG A 117 19.73 -2.38 -0.70
N ALA A 118 18.96 -3.30 -1.31
CA ALA A 118 18.89 -3.40 -2.76
C ALA A 118 18.35 -2.11 -3.40
N LEU A 119 17.32 -1.50 -2.78
CA LEU A 119 16.77 -0.24 -3.23
C LEU A 119 17.83 0.87 -3.20
N HIS A 120 18.47 1.07 -2.05
CA HIS A 120 19.49 2.11 -1.87
C HIS A 120 20.76 1.90 -2.72
N ALA A 121 21.04 0.66 -3.10
CA ALA A 121 22.10 0.35 -4.06
C ALA A 121 21.72 0.62 -5.54
N GLY A 122 20.57 1.24 -5.80
CA GLY A 122 20.06 1.54 -7.14
C GLY A 122 19.29 0.41 -7.81
N GLY A 123 18.93 -0.64 -7.04
CA GLY A 123 18.00 -1.67 -7.48
C GLY A 123 16.54 -1.23 -7.36
N SER A 124 15.63 -2.03 -7.90
CA SER A 124 14.17 -1.79 -7.80
C SER A 124 13.49 -3.06 -7.29
N PRO A 125 13.47 -3.29 -5.97
CA PRO A 125 12.79 -4.46 -5.41
C PRO A 125 11.30 -4.38 -5.69
N ILE A 126 10.80 -5.38 -6.41
CA ILE A 126 9.39 -5.49 -6.81
C ILE A 126 8.92 -6.89 -6.46
N SER A 127 7.75 -7.00 -5.84
CA SER A 127 7.12 -8.31 -5.59
C SER A 127 6.96 -9.09 -6.90
N PRO A 128 7.27 -10.41 -6.95
CA PRO A 128 7.23 -11.20 -8.19
C PRO A 128 5.89 -11.12 -8.93
N VAL A 129 4.79 -11.03 -8.20
CA VAL A 129 3.43 -10.85 -8.76
C VAL A 129 3.33 -9.55 -9.54
N ILE A 130 3.86 -8.46 -8.99
CA ILE A 130 3.86 -7.14 -9.62
C ILE A 130 4.80 -7.12 -10.83
N ALA A 131 6.00 -7.67 -10.69
CA ALA A 131 6.94 -7.78 -11.80
C ALA A 131 6.32 -8.51 -13.00
N ARG A 132 5.58 -9.60 -12.76
CA ARG A 132 4.89 -10.36 -13.82
C ARG A 132 3.80 -9.53 -14.51
N GLN A 133 3.04 -8.73 -13.77
CA GLN A 133 2.02 -7.84 -14.33
C GLN A 133 2.66 -6.79 -15.27
N LEU A 134 3.73 -6.14 -14.81
CA LEU A 134 4.47 -5.16 -15.62
C LEU A 134 5.06 -5.80 -16.90
N LEU A 135 5.70 -6.96 -16.78
CA LEU A 135 6.26 -7.68 -17.93
C LEU A 135 5.17 -8.06 -18.93
N THR A 136 3.99 -8.51 -18.49
CA THR A 136 2.87 -8.85 -19.38
C THR A 136 2.40 -7.63 -20.15
N ARG A 137 2.32 -6.46 -19.52
CA ARG A 137 1.94 -5.21 -20.15
C ARG A 137 2.94 -4.79 -21.23
N PHE A 138 4.24 -4.82 -20.93
CA PHE A 138 5.28 -4.42 -21.88
C PHE A 138 5.54 -5.45 -22.99
N ALA A 139 5.20 -6.72 -22.77
CA ALA A 139 5.30 -7.78 -23.78
C ALA A 139 4.18 -7.72 -24.83
N THR A 140 3.08 -7.02 -24.56
CA THR A 140 2.01 -6.79 -25.56
C THR A 140 2.42 -5.55 -26.36
N PRO A 141 2.86 -5.69 -27.66
CA PRO A 141 3.20 -4.52 -28.44
C PRO A 141 1.93 -3.69 -28.61
N ASN A 142 2.05 -2.38 -28.42
CA ASN A 142 1.06 -1.33 -28.61
C ASN A 142 -0.03 -1.67 -29.64
N LEU A 143 -1.02 -2.43 -29.26
CA LEU A 143 -2.34 -2.20 -29.82
C LEU A 143 -2.75 -0.84 -29.25
N PRO A 144 -3.23 0.10 -30.10
CA PRO A 144 -3.74 1.35 -29.59
C PRO A 144 -4.66 0.98 -28.44
N VAL A 145 -4.50 1.65 -27.31
CA VAL A 145 -5.46 1.60 -26.23
C VAL A 145 -6.77 2.10 -26.82
N GLN A 146 -7.46 1.21 -27.54
CA GLN A 146 -8.88 1.24 -27.47
C GLN A 146 -9.11 1.13 -25.97
N PRO A 147 -9.90 2.03 -25.36
CA PRO A 147 -10.45 1.69 -24.08
C PRO A 147 -11.00 0.29 -24.36
N VAL A 148 -10.33 -0.73 -23.81
CA VAL A 148 -11.02 -1.98 -23.58
C VAL A 148 -12.09 -1.45 -22.64
N LEU A 149 -13.24 -1.15 -23.25
CA LEU A 149 -14.48 -1.56 -22.67
C LEU A 149 -14.19 -3.05 -22.39
N GLU A 150 -13.42 -3.33 -21.28
CA GLU A 150 -13.74 -4.50 -20.53
C GLU A 150 -15.25 -4.43 -20.53
N SER A 151 -15.82 -5.35 -21.29
CA SER A 151 -17.23 -5.60 -21.20
C SER A 151 -17.50 -5.37 -19.74
N LEU A 152 -18.21 -4.30 -19.47
CA LEU A 152 -18.81 -4.05 -18.19
C LEU A 152 -19.71 -5.27 -17.96
N ASP A 153 -19.09 -6.39 -17.66
CA ASP A 153 -19.66 -7.31 -16.72
C ASP A 153 -19.85 -6.38 -15.55
N GLU A 154 -21.05 -5.87 -15.45
CA GLU A 154 -21.52 -4.92 -14.45
C GLU A 154 -20.88 -5.34 -13.16
N ILE A 155 -19.83 -4.60 -12.72
CA ILE A 155 -19.24 -4.85 -11.40
C ILE A 155 -20.44 -4.61 -10.52
N PRO A 156 -21.02 -5.66 -9.90
CA PRO A 156 -22.22 -5.47 -9.14
C PRO A 156 -21.91 -4.36 -8.15
N THR A 157 -22.61 -3.25 -8.25
CA THR A 157 -22.41 -2.06 -7.40
C THR A 157 -22.64 -2.43 -5.93
N GLU A 158 -23.26 -3.59 -5.72
CA GLU A 158 -23.53 -4.19 -4.42
C GLU A 158 -22.35 -5.03 -3.92
N LEU A 159 -21.98 -4.81 -2.67
CA LEU A 159 -20.99 -5.64 -1.99
C LEU A 159 -21.54 -7.06 -1.83
N SER A 160 -20.71 -8.06 -2.11
CA SER A 160 -21.06 -9.44 -1.77
C SER A 160 -21.19 -9.60 -0.24
N PRO A 161 -21.90 -10.63 0.28
CA PRO A 161 -22.03 -10.87 1.71
C PRO A 161 -20.68 -10.95 2.43
N GLN A 162 -19.66 -11.48 1.80
CA GLN A 162 -18.31 -11.61 2.37
C GLN A 162 -17.58 -10.25 2.39
N GLU A 163 -17.67 -9.48 1.33
CA GLU A 163 -17.12 -8.13 1.25
C GLU A 163 -17.78 -7.20 2.27
N HIS A 164 -19.09 -7.29 2.40
CA HIS A 164 -19.85 -6.55 3.41
C HIS A 164 -19.43 -6.96 4.84
N LYS A 165 -19.24 -8.26 5.11
CA LYS A 165 -18.80 -8.75 6.41
C LYS A 165 -17.39 -8.24 6.76
N VAL A 166 -16.45 -8.27 5.80
CA VAL A 166 -15.10 -7.72 5.98
C VAL A 166 -15.15 -6.24 6.28
N LEU A 167 -15.94 -5.46 5.54
CA LEU A 167 -16.09 -4.02 5.73
C LEU A 167 -16.69 -3.70 7.11
N LEU A 168 -17.73 -4.42 7.53
CA LEU A 168 -18.36 -4.27 8.83
C LEU A 168 -17.42 -4.59 9.99
N MET A 169 -16.61 -5.64 9.88
CA MET A 169 -15.64 -5.99 10.92
C MET A 169 -14.48 -4.97 10.95
N SER A 170 -14.03 -4.51 9.78
CA SER A 170 -13.04 -3.44 9.68
C SER A 170 -13.50 -2.14 10.31
N SER A 171 -14.80 -1.77 10.17
CA SER A 171 -15.36 -0.57 10.80
C SER A 171 -15.44 -0.67 12.35
N LYS A 172 -15.46 -1.89 12.89
CA LYS A 172 -15.41 -2.16 14.33
C LYS A 172 -13.99 -2.23 14.89
N GLY A 173 -12.98 -1.98 14.06
CA GLY A 173 -11.58 -1.95 14.49
C GLY A 173 -10.88 -3.30 14.47
N HIS A 174 -11.49 -4.38 13.96
CA HIS A 174 -10.82 -5.67 13.85
C HIS A 174 -9.66 -5.62 12.85
N THR A 175 -8.61 -6.36 13.18
CA THR A 175 -7.47 -6.61 12.28
C THR A 175 -7.81 -7.66 11.23
N TYR A 176 -7.05 -7.70 10.15
CA TYR A 176 -7.28 -8.68 9.08
C TYR A 176 -7.06 -10.13 9.55
N GLU A 177 -6.21 -10.35 10.55
CA GLU A 177 -6.02 -11.64 11.21
C GLU A 177 -7.27 -12.08 12.00
N GLU A 178 -7.83 -11.17 12.79
CA GLU A 178 -9.06 -11.43 13.55
C GLU A 178 -10.25 -11.66 12.63
N ILE A 179 -10.33 -10.89 11.53
CA ILE A 179 -11.37 -11.09 10.50
C ILE A 179 -11.20 -12.46 9.81
N ALA A 180 -9.97 -12.85 9.47
CA ALA A 180 -9.67 -14.13 8.86
C ALA A 180 -10.10 -15.29 9.77
N GLN A 181 -9.75 -15.22 11.06
CA GLN A 181 -10.15 -16.19 12.06
C GLN A 181 -11.67 -16.26 12.22
N ALA A 182 -12.36 -15.12 12.35
CA ALA A 182 -13.81 -15.03 12.52
C ALA A 182 -14.61 -15.47 11.27
N MET A 183 -13.98 -15.43 10.10
CA MET A 183 -14.60 -15.85 8.84
C MET A 183 -14.20 -17.28 8.42
N GLY A 184 -13.24 -17.91 9.12
CA GLY A 184 -12.73 -19.24 8.79
C GLY A 184 -11.96 -19.28 7.45
N VAL A 185 -11.27 -18.18 7.09
CA VAL A 185 -10.52 -18.04 5.83
C VAL A 185 -9.08 -17.61 6.11
N SER A 186 -8.22 -17.65 5.09
CA SER A 186 -6.86 -17.13 5.21
C SER A 186 -6.86 -15.60 5.26
N ARG A 187 -5.82 -14.99 5.88
CA ARG A 187 -5.59 -13.54 5.83
C ARG A 187 -5.54 -13.03 4.39
N GLN A 188 -4.94 -13.80 3.50
CA GLN A 188 -4.87 -13.47 2.07
C GLN A 188 -6.26 -13.39 1.41
N THR A 189 -7.19 -14.26 1.82
CA THR A 189 -8.58 -14.21 1.35
C THR A 189 -9.28 -12.94 1.84
N VAL A 190 -9.03 -12.51 3.10
CA VAL A 190 -9.56 -11.25 3.63
C VAL A 190 -9.02 -10.06 2.82
N LEU A 191 -7.72 -10.01 2.54
CA LEU A 191 -7.13 -8.96 1.71
C LEU A 191 -7.74 -8.90 0.30
N THR A 192 -8.09 -10.07 -0.26
CA THR A 192 -8.81 -10.12 -1.55
C THR A 192 -10.20 -9.48 -1.45
N TYR A 193 -10.93 -9.75 -0.36
CA TYR A 193 -12.23 -9.09 -0.12
C TYR A 193 -12.07 -7.57 0.09
N VAL A 194 -11.07 -7.13 0.85
CA VAL A 194 -10.75 -5.70 1.04
C VAL A 194 -10.51 -5.02 -0.32
N LYS A 195 -9.65 -5.59 -1.16
CA LYS A 195 -9.37 -5.06 -2.51
C LYS A 195 -10.64 -4.93 -3.36
N ARG A 196 -11.48 -5.97 -3.38
CA ARG A 196 -12.74 -5.96 -4.12
C ARG A 196 -13.72 -4.92 -3.56
N THR A 197 -13.81 -4.81 -2.23
CA THR A 197 -14.64 -3.81 -1.55
C THR A 197 -14.19 -2.39 -1.92
N TYR A 198 -12.90 -2.08 -1.85
CA TYR A 198 -12.37 -0.75 -2.18
C TYR A 198 -12.61 -0.40 -3.65
N ARG A 199 -12.41 -1.35 -4.58
CA ARG A 199 -12.71 -1.17 -6.00
C ARG A 199 -14.20 -0.88 -6.24
N LYS A 200 -15.10 -1.65 -5.62
CA LYS A 200 -16.56 -1.45 -5.76
C LYS A 200 -17.03 -0.12 -5.15
N LEU A 201 -16.45 0.26 -4.02
CA LEU A 201 -16.73 1.54 -3.38
C LEU A 201 -15.99 2.71 -4.03
N GLN A 202 -15.08 2.47 -5.00
CA GLN A 202 -14.24 3.50 -5.61
C GLN A 202 -13.53 4.37 -4.57
N VAL A 203 -12.81 3.71 -3.66
CA VAL A 203 -12.07 4.32 -2.55
C VAL A 203 -10.67 3.72 -2.48
N HIS A 204 -9.74 4.45 -1.86
CA HIS A 204 -8.33 4.08 -1.82
C HIS A 204 -7.83 3.70 -0.42
N GLY A 205 -8.67 3.84 0.62
CA GLY A 205 -8.27 3.56 1.99
C GLY A 205 -9.40 3.04 2.88
N LYS A 206 -9.00 2.47 4.04
CA LYS A 206 -9.91 1.87 5.03
C LYS A 206 -10.93 2.89 5.55
N VAL A 207 -10.47 4.07 5.94
CA VAL A 207 -11.32 5.12 6.52
C VAL A 207 -12.30 5.64 5.47
N GLU A 208 -11.83 5.88 4.26
CA GLU A 208 -12.66 6.32 3.14
C GLU A 208 -13.74 5.28 2.81
N ALA A 209 -13.38 3.99 2.82
CA ALA A 209 -14.32 2.89 2.61
C ALA A 209 -15.41 2.88 3.69
N ILE A 210 -15.04 3.05 4.95
CA ILE A 210 -15.98 3.08 6.07
C ILE A 210 -16.91 4.30 5.96
N VAL A 211 -16.38 5.49 5.74
CA VAL A 211 -17.17 6.72 5.60
C VAL A 211 -18.12 6.65 4.41
N LYS A 212 -17.65 6.16 3.26
CA LYS A 212 -18.49 6.00 2.07
C LYS A 212 -19.60 4.96 2.29
N ALA A 213 -19.29 3.84 2.93
CA ALA A 213 -20.25 2.80 3.26
C ALA A 213 -21.31 3.26 4.27
N GLN A 214 -20.93 4.07 5.26
CA GLN A 214 -21.88 4.68 6.20
C GLN A 214 -22.81 5.67 5.50
N ARG A 215 -22.28 6.51 4.59
CA ARG A 215 -23.09 7.44 3.79
C ARG A 215 -24.06 6.72 2.85
N ALA A 216 -23.63 5.58 2.30
CA ALA A 216 -24.47 4.74 1.43
C ALA A 216 -25.45 3.83 2.20
N GLY A 217 -25.45 3.86 3.55
CA GLY A 217 -26.30 3.00 4.36
C GLY A 217 -25.93 1.52 4.35
N LEU A 218 -24.74 1.18 3.89
CA LEU A 218 -24.26 -0.21 3.82
C LEU A 218 -23.81 -0.73 5.20
N ILE A 219 -23.36 0.14 6.09
CA ILE A 219 -23.01 -0.18 7.48
C ILE A 219 -23.56 0.88 8.43
N ALA A 220 -23.89 0.48 9.67
CA ALA A 220 -24.36 1.40 10.70
C ALA A 220 -23.24 2.38 11.14
N ARG A 221 -23.65 3.55 11.60
CA ARG A 221 -22.74 4.54 12.19
C ARG A 221 -22.15 4.06 13.50
#